data_622b3b9095aead8f8b5d2afb680d45ce
#
_entry.id   622b3b9095aead8f8b5d2afb680d45ce
#
_cell.length_a   1.000
_cell.length_b   1.000
_cell.length_c   1.000
_cell.angle_alpha   90.00
_cell.angle_beta   90.00
_cell.angle_gamma   90.00
#
_symmetry.space_group_name_H-M   'P 1'
#
loop_
_entity.id
_entity.type
_entity.pdbx_description
1 polymer ?
#
loop_
_entity_poly.entity_id
_entity_poly.type
_entity_poly.pdbx_seq_one_letter_code
_entity_poly.pdbx_strand_id
1 'polypeptide(L)'
;LLGAAISSGRAHLVDADSGAQPEDAACWGWQLSIVGSGNYEREVWRPNGERLGWIREDDLLLEPETSFAAAQKLARDQGTSILIKQRTLWKRLAEQGLLASRDSARSTNTVRRTVEGMRRELLHLRPSALAAGTDQGRNETDQRAETDQEEGPESLGFPGRGQFGQFGQKTEHRGREERDLRDAVGWEVEI
;
A
#
# COMPACT_ATOMS: atom_id res chain seq x y z
N LEU A 1 -4.79 -4.08 5.19
CA LEU A 1 -4.52 -2.67 5.46
C LEU A 1 -3.00 -2.37 5.51
N LEU A 2 -2.18 -3.05 6.36
CA LEU A 2 -0.75 -2.74 6.45
C LEU A 2 -0.01 -2.98 5.13
N GLY A 3 -0.26 -4.09 4.45
CA GLY A 3 0.29 -4.34 3.11
C GLY A 3 -0.09 -3.24 2.12
N ALA A 4 -1.35 -2.78 2.15
CA ALA A 4 -1.80 -1.67 1.33
C ALA A 4 -1.14 -0.33 1.70
N ALA A 5 -0.84 -0.09 2.99
CA ALA A 5 -0.10 1.09 3.41
C ALA A 5 1.34 1.09 2.85
N ILE A 6 2.00 -0.06 2.86
CA ILE A 6 3.35 -0.24 2.31
C ILE A 6 3.34 -0.07 0.79
N SER A 7 2.47 -0.80 0.08
CA SER A 7 2.41 -0.75 -1.38
C SER A 7 1.99 0.61 -1.94
N SER A 8 1.23 1.40 -1.17
CA SER A 8 0.85 2.77 -1.55
C SER A 8 1.88 3.83 -1.15
N GLY A 9 3.04 3.45 -0.59
CA GLY A 9 4.07 4.38 -0.15
C GLY A 9 3.69 5.23 1.07
N ARG A 10 2.68 4.82 1.84
CA ARG A 10 2.28 5.50 3.08
C ARG A 10 3.05 5.02 4.30
N ALA A 11 3.72 3.89 4.14
CA ALA A 11 4.52 3.27 5.18
C ALA A 11 5.68 2.47 4.58
N HIS A 12 6.71 2.22 5.38
CA HIS A 12 7.87 1.44 4.98
C HIS A 12 8.40 0.57 6.12
N LEU A 13 9.23 -0.39 5.73
CA LEU A 13 10.02 -1.21 6.63
C LEU A 13 11.51 -0.98 6.37
N VAL A 14 12.32 -1.21 7.37
CA VAL A 14 13.78 -1.11 7.27
C VAL A 14 14.43 -2.44 7.58
N ASP A 15 15.67 -2.63 7.21
CA ASP A 15 16.47 -3.79 7.59
C ASP A 15 16.69 -3.83 9.13
N ALA A 16 16.55 -5.00 9.73
CA ALA A 16 16.55 -5.14 11.19
C ALA A 16 17.92 -4.96 11.85
N ASP A 17 18.99 -5.16 11.12
CA ASP A 17 20.35 -5.06 11.65
C ASP A 17 20.93 -3.67 11.44
N SER A 18 20.76 -3.11 10.26
CA SER A 18 21.31 -1.80 9.88
C SER A 18 20.37 -0.63 10.09
N GLY A 19 19.04 -0.85 10.15
CA GLY A 19 18.05 0.23 10.14
C GLY A 19 17.97 0.98 8.80
N ALA A 20 18.66 0.48 7.79
CA ALA A 20 18.75 1.08 6.46
C ALA A 20 17.80 0.40 5.46
N GLN A 21 18.07 0.59 4.19
CA GLN A 21 17.36 -0.03 3.08
C GLN A 21 17.44 -1.56 3.16
N PRO A 22 16.30 -2.27 3.15
CA PRO A 22 16.28 -3.73 3.10
C PRO A 22 16.54 -4.25 1.68
N GLU A 23 16.80 -5.55 1.56
CA GLU A 23 16.69 -6.24 0.28
C GLU A 23 15.27 -6.07 -0.27
N ASP A 24 15.11 -6.06 -1.59
CA ASP A 24 13.83 -5.82 -2.26
C ASP A 24 13.10 -4.56 -1.76
N ALA A 25 13.83 -3.48 -1.58
CA ALA A 25 13.37 -2.23 -1.01
C ALA A 25 12.02 -1.74 -1.58
N ALA A 26 11.78 -1.95 -2.87
CA ALA A 26 10.51 -1.59 -3.53
C ALA A 26 9.30 -2.30 -2.89
N CYS A 27 9.46 -3.55 -2.45
CA CYS A 27 8.41 -4.33 -1.80
C CYS A 27 8.07 -3.81 -0.40
N TRP A 28 9.01 -3.08 0.20
CA TRP A 28 8.94 -2.63 1.58
C TRP A 28 8.71 -1.13 1.75
N GLY A 29 8.13 -0.48 0.72
CA GLY A 29 7.70 0.92 0.80
C GLY A 29 8.81 1.94 0.50
N TRP A 30 9.88 1.51 -0.15
CA TRP A 30 10.93 2.39 -0.62
C TRP A 30 10.72 2.75 -2.09
N GLN A 31 11.12 3.93 -2.48
CA GLN A 31 11.06 4.40 -3.86
C GLN A 31 12.44 4.75 -4.38
N LEU A 32 12.70 4.34 -5.62
CA LEU A 32 13.90 4.73 -6.33
C LEU A 32 13.76 6.18 -6.79
N SER A 33 14.73 7.01 -6.48
CA SER A 33 14.81 8.40 -6.88
C SER A 33 16.12 8.66 -7.56
N ILE A 34 16.12 9.42 -8.64
CA ILE A 34 17.33 9.90 -9.29
C ILE A 34 17.73 11.23 -8.65
N VAL A 35 18.95 11.30 -8.16
CA VAL A 35 19.50 12.49 -7.51
C VAL A 35 20.75 12.94 -8.23
N GLY A 36 20.82 14.21 -8.57
CA GLY A 36 21.93 14.80 -9.31
C GLY A 36 21.48 15.48 -10.60
N SER A 37 22.43 15.91 -11.43
CA SER A 37 22.17 16.53 -12.71
C SER A 37 23.26 16.16 -13.71
N GLY A 38 22.86 15.85 -14.94
CA GLY A 38 23.77 15.47 -16.01
C GLY A 38 24.60 14.23 -15.67
N ASN A 39 25.91 14.30 -15.83
CA ASN A 39 26.83 13.16 -15.63
C ASN A 39 27.01 12.73 -14.16
N TYR A 40 26.36 13.41 -13.21
CA TYR A 40 26.41 13.10 -11.77
C TYR A 40 25.09 12.54 -11.24
N GLU A 41 24.22 12.06 -12.11
CA GLU A 41 22.99 11.39 -11.71
C GLU A 41 23.30 10.05 -11.05
N ARG A 42 22.65 9.82 -9.91
CA ARG A 42 22.71 8.54 -9.19
C ARG A 42 21.36 8.12 -8.70
N GLU A 43 21.12 6.84 -8.72
CA GLU A 43 19.95 6.21 -8.12
C GLU A 43 20.10 6.12 -6.61
N VAL A 44 19.07 6.55 -5.90
CA VAL A 44 19.01 6.51 -4.43
C VAL A 44 17.65 6.00 -4.02
N TRP A 45 17.62 4.98 -3.20
CA TRP A 45 16.40 4.51 -2.56
C TRP A 45 16.04 5.42 -1.38
N ARG A 46 14.76 5.80 -1.30
CA ARG A 46 14.24 6.63 -0.23
C ARG A 46 13.02 5.96 0.40
N PRO A 47 12.97 5.90 1.75
CA PRO A 47 11.80 5.37 2.44
C PRO A 47 10.62 6.33 2.30
N ASN A 48 9.42 5.79 2.10
CA ASN A 48 8.20 6.57 2.03
C ASN A 48 7.31 6.35 3.24
N GLY A 49 6.68 7.43 3.68
CA GLY A 49 5.70 7.40 4.76
C GLY A 49 6.30 7.03 6.12
N GLU A 50 5.49 6.41 6.97
CA GLU A 50 5.83 6.09 8.34
C GLU A 50 6.55 4.75 8.47
N ARG A 51 7.58 4.67 9.31
CA ARG A 51 8.26 3.40 9.59
C ARG A 51 7.40 2.52 10.49
N LEU A 52 6.95 1.36 9.98
CA LEU A 52 6.13 0.41 10.73
C LEU A 52 6.95 -0.62 11.53
N GLY A 53 8.19 -0.86 11.12
CA GLY A 53 9.02 -1.89 11.74
C GLY A 53 10.20 -2.30 10.88
N TRP A 54 10.56 -3.54 11.00
CA TRP A 54 11.80 -4.12 10.45
C TRP A 54 11.51 -5.41 9.70
N ILE A 55 12.35 -5.69 8.72
CA ILE A 55 12.40 -6.97 8.03
C ILE A 55 13.79 -7.59 8.23
N ARG A 56 13.84 -8.89 8.44
CA ARG A 56 15.06 -9.70 8.47
C ARG A 56 14.74 -11.03 7.81
N GLU A 57 15.31 -11.28 6.64
CA GLU A 57 14.98 -12.47 5.86
C GLU A 57 13.46 -12.67 5.75
N ASP A 58 12.93 -13.74 6.35
CA ASP A 58 11.50 -14.05 6.38
C ASP A 58 10.79 -13.60 7.68
N ASP A 59 11.43 -12.81 8.50
CA ASP A 59 10.88 -12.28 9.75
C ASP A 59 10.40 -10.84 9.60
N LEU A 60 9.11 -10.62 9.76
CA LEU A 60 8.50 -9.31 9.80
C LEU A 60 8.28 -8.88 11.25
N LEU A 61 8.98 -7.84 11.67
CA LEU A 61 8.97 -7.33 13.03
C LEU A 61 8.31 -5.95 13.07
N LEU A 62 7.06 -5.88 13.50
CA LEU A 62 6.30 -4.63 13.50
C LEU A 62 6.25 -3.98 14.89
N GLU A 63 6.38 -2.67 14.92
CA GLU A 63 6.11 -1.89 16.12
C GLU A 63 4.61 -1.85 16.38
N PRO A 64 4.12 -2.33 17.54
CA PRO A 64 2.69 -2.55 17.74
C PRO A 64 1.84 -1.29 17.64
N GLU A 65 2.30 -0.20 18.25
CA GLU A 65 1.54 1.05 18.31
C GLU A 65 1.50 1.76 16.96
N THR A 66 2.66 1.93 16.33
CA THR A 66 2.80 2.58 15.02
C THR A 66 2.03 1.82 13.95
N SER A 67 2.14 0.48 13.92
CA SER A 67 1.41 -0.35 12.96
C SER A 67 -0.11 -0.26 13.15
N PHE A 68 -0.59 -0.20 14.39
CA PHE A 68 -2.01 -0.03 14.65
C PHE A 68 -2.51 1.35 14.23
N ALA A 69 -1.76 2.41 14.54
CA ALA A 69 -2.08 3.78 14.15
C ALA A 69 -2.12 3.94 12.62
N ALA A 70 -1.15 3.38 11.92
CA ALA A 70 -1.11 3.38 10.45
C ALA A 70 -2.31 2.63 9.84
N ALA A 71 -2.67 1.47 10.39
CA ALA A 71 -3.83 0.72 9.94
C ALA A 71 -5.14 1.50 10.18
N GLN A 72 -5.29 2.17 11.33
CA GLN A 72 -6.44 3.02 11.63
C GLN A 72 -6.51 4.24 10.69
N LYS A 73 -5.37 4.86 10.41
CA LYS A 73 -5.30 5.99 9.48
C LYS A 73 -5.76 5.58 8.09
N LEU A 74 -5.21 4.47 7.57
CA LEU A 74 -5.61 3.97 6.25
C LEU A 74 -7.09 3.59 6.20
N ALA A 75 -7.63 2.93 7.24
CA ALA A 75 -9.05 2.60 7.32
C ALA A 75 -9.93 3.85 7.23
N ARG A 76 -9.59 4.91 7.98
CA ARG A 76 -10.32 6.19 7.93
C ARG A 76 -10.25 6.84 6.55
N ASP A 77 -9.09 6.83 5.90
CA ASP A 77 -8.91 7.36 4.55
C ASP A 77 -9.76 6.60 3.51
N GLN A 78 -10.06 5.33 3.77
CA GLN A 78 -10.93 4.48 2.96
C GLN A 78 -12.42 4.57 3.36
N GLY A 79 -12.79 5.47 4.26
CA GLY A 79 -14.16 5.63 4.74
C GLY A 79 -14.62 4.52 5.68
N THR A 80 -13.68 3.73 6.24
CA THR A 80 -13.97 2.67 7.22
C THR A 80 -13.31 2.97 8.57
N SER A 81 -13.57 2.12 9.57
CA SER A 81 -12.94 2.28 10.88
C SER A 81 -12.62 0.94 11.53
N ILE A 82 -11.51 0.89 12.24
CA ILE A 82 -11.15 -0.25 13.08
C ILE A 82 -11.73 0.00 14.47
N LEU A 83 -12.88 -0.62 14.77
CA LEU A 83 -13.62 -0.42 16.02
C LEU A 83 -13.09 -1.21 17.23
N ILE A 84 -12.12 -2.10 16.99
CA ILE A 84 -11.53 -2.93 18.04
C ILE A 84 -10.26 -2.29 18.60
N LYS A 85 -10.00 -2.56 19.89
CA LYS A 85 -8.77 -2.12 20.54
C LYS A 85 -7.56 -2.90 19.98
N GLN A 86 -6.42 -2.26 19.97
CA GLN A 86 -5.14 -2.82 19.54
C GLN A 86 -4.88 -4.23 20.09
N ARG A 87 -4.99 -4.40 21.42
CA ARG A 87 -4.76 -5.72 22.06
C ARG A 87 -5.71 -6.81 21.55
N THR A 88 -6.96 -6.44 21.25
CA THR A 88 -7.94 -7.38 20.69
C THR A 88 -7.57 -7.77 19.26
N LEU A 89 -7.05 -6.82 18.46
CA LEU A 89 -6.58 -7.10 17.12
C LEU A 89 -5.42 -8.09 17.14
N TRP A 90 -4.41 -7.87 18.00
CA TRP A 90 -3.27 -8.79 18.10
C TRP A 90 -3.67 -10.18 18.57
N LYS A 91 -4.65 -10.27 19.48
CA LYS A 91 -5.22 -11.55 19.87
C LYS A 91 -5.86 -12.29 18.70
N ARG A 92 -6.64 -11.60 17.88
CA ARG A 92 -7.26 -12.19 16.68
C ARG A 92 -6.23 -12.64 15.66
N LEU A 93 -5.15 -11.86 15.44
CA LEU A 93 -4.05 -12.28 14.57
C LEU A 93 -3.36 -13.54 15.08
N ALA A 94 -3.19 -13.65 16.40
CA ALA A 94 -2.64 -14.84 17.02
C ALA A 94 -3.56 -16.07 16.85
N GLU A 95 -4.88 -15.90 17.04
CA GLU A 95 -5.90 -16.93 16.85
C GLU A 95 -5.98 -17.41 15.40
N GLN A 96 -5.73 -16.52 14.45
CA GLN A 96 -5.69 -16.83 13.01
C GLN A 96 -4.34 -17.41 12.55
N GLY A 97 -3.36 -17.60 13.47
CA GLY A 97 -2.05 -18.13 13.12
C GLY A 97 -1.17 -17.20 12.29
N LEU A 98 -1.48 -15.90 12.24
CA LEU A 98 -0.72 -14.91 11.47
C LEU A 98 0.55 -14.44 12.18
N LEU A 99 0.64 -14.65 13.50
CA LEU A 99 1.87 -14.39 14.25
C LEU A 99 2.85 -15.56 14.08
N ALA A 100 4.06 -15.26 13.65
CA ALA A 100 5.14 -16.26 13.52
C ALA A 100 5.62 -16.76 14.88
N SER A 101 5.65 -15.88 15.88
CA SER A 101 5.92 -16.26 17.28
C SER A 101 5.25 -15.32 18.27
N ARG A 102 5.09 -15.79 19.50
CA ARG A 102 4.57 -15.04 20.65
C ARG A 102 5.33 -15.43 21.93
N ASP A 103 5.31 -14.55 22.92
CA ASP A 103 5.92 -14.85 24.22
C ASP A 103 4.90 -15.58 25.11
N SER A 104 4.98 -16.91 25.11
CA SER A 104 4.10 -17.78 25.92
C SER A 104 4.35 -17.61 27.42
N ALA A 105 5.59 -17.34 27.84
CA ALA A 105 5.94 -17.16 29.24
C ALA A 105 5.26 -15.93 29.88
N ARG A 106 5.01 -14.91 29.06
CA ARG A 106 4.33 -13.67 29.49
C ARG A 106 2.89 -13.59 29.05
N SER A 107 2.40 -14.58 28.30
CA SER A 107 1.07 -14.55 27.70
C SER A 107 0.83 -13.28 26.87
N THR A 108 1.87 -12.78 26.18
CA THR A 108 1.78 -11.63 25.28
C THR A 108 1.86 -12.05 23.82
N ASN A 109 1.21 -11.28 22.94
CA ASN A 109 1.26 -11.48 21.50
C ASN A 109 2.48 -10.79 20.86
N THR A 110 3.28 -10.10 21.65
CA THR A 110 4.52 -9.47 21.27
C THR A 110 5.71 -10.30 21.72
N VAL A 111 6.82 -10.17 21.03
CA VAL A 111 8.09 -10.82 21.36
C VAL A 111 9.17 -9.76 21.54
N ARG A 112 10.17 -10.08 22.38
CA ARG A 112 11.35 -9.22 22.51
C ARG A 112 12.39 -9.64 21.49
N ARG A 113 12.76 -8.72 20.61
CA ARG A 113 13.80 -8.90 19.60
C ARG A 113 14.79 -7.72 19.65
N THR A 114 16.01 -8.01 19.23
CA THR A 114 17.01 -6.94 19.03
C THR A 114 16.97 -6.51 17.58
N VAL A 115 16.74 -5.24 17.37
CA VAL A 115 16.75 -4.56 16.07
C VAL A 115 17.56 -3.28 16.18
N GLU A 116 18.38 -2.96 15.21
CA GLU A 116 19.29 -1.81 15.24
C GLU A 116 20.12 -1.77 16.55
N GLY A 117 20.55 -2.91 17.05
CA GLY A 117 21.29 -3.04 18.34
C GLY A 117 20.45 -2.81 19.60
N MET A 118 19.16 -2.50 19.51
CA MET A 118 18.29 -2.22 20.64
C MET A 118 17.24 -3.29 20.83
N ARG A 119 16.99 -3.65 22.09
CA ARG A 119 15.95 -4.62 22.44
C ARG A 119 14.58 -3.96 22.48
N ARG A 120 13.67 -4.40 21.62
CA ARG A 120 12.31 -3.88 21.50
C ARG A 120 11.26 -4.98 21.65
N GLU A 121 10.05 -4.58 22.00
CA GLU A 121 8.88 -5.44 22.06
C GLU A 121 8.07 -5.26 20.77
N LEU A 122 7.99 -6.32 19.96
CA LEU A 122 7.53 -6.25 18.58
C LEU A 122 6.49 -7.35 18.30
N LEU A 123 5.63 -7.12 17.32
CA LEU A 123 4.82 -8.17 16.71
C LEU A 123 5.68 -8.91 15.69
N HIS A 124 5.70 -10.22 15.80
CA HIS A 124 6.46 -11.06 14.88
C HIS A 124 5.50 -11.79 13.94
N LEU A 125 5.52 -11.41 12.68
CA LEU A 125 4.71 -11.99 11.61
C LEU A 125 5.63 -12.62 10.55
N ARG A 126 5.03 -13.39 9.66
CA ARG A 126 5.66 -13.79 8.40
C ARG A 126 5.29 -12.77 7.32
N PRO A 127 6.15 -12.48 6.32
CA PRO A 127 5.83 -11.58 5.21
C PRO A 127 4.54 -11.96 4.49
N SER A 128 4.24 -13.26 4.36
CA SER A 128 3.00 -13.77 3.78
C SER A 128 1.72 -13.28 4.50
N ALA A 129 1.81 -12.89 5.77
CA ALA A 129 0.68 -12.34 6.52
C ALA A 129 0.23 -10.97 5.98
N LEU A 130 1.11 -10.20 5.30
CA LEU A 130 0.75 -8.96 4.63
C LEU A 130 0.06 -9.18 3.28
N ALA A 131 0.39 -10.28 2.59
CA ALA A 131 -0.18 -10.65 1.30
C ALA A 131 -1.59 -11.26 1.44
N ALA A 132 -1.91 -11.89 2.54
CA ALA A 132 -3.19 -12.57 2.78
C ALA A 132 -4.44 -11.65 2.75
N GLY A 133 -4.25 -10.34 2.71
CA GLY A 133 -5.34 -9.36 2.60
C GLY A 133 -5.74 -8.98 1.18
N THR A 134 -5.03 -9.42 0.16
CA THR A 134 -5.26 -9.04 -1.24
C THR A 134 -6.11 -10.05 -2.02
N ASP A 135 -6.31 -11.25 -1.47
CA ASP A 135 -6.90 -12.37 -2.22
C ASP A 135 -8.37 -12.71 -1.87
N GLN A 136 -9.02 -11.93 -1.01
CA GLN A 136 -10.45 -12.16 -0.69
C GLN A 136 -11.43 -11.47 -1.65
N GLY A 137 -10.96 -10.96 -2.79
CA GLY A 137 -11.79 -10.33 -3.81
C GLY A 137 -11.85 -11.09 -5.14
N ARG A 138 -11.25 -12.25 -5.24
CA ARG A 138 -11.15 -12.95 -6.52
C ARG A 138 -11.48 -14.45 -6.37
N ASN A 139 -12.73 -14.76 -6.13
CA ASN A 139 -13.36 -16.01 -6.54
C ASN A 139 -14.76 -16.12 -5.94
N GLU A 140 -15.75 -16.07 -6.77
CA GLU A 140 -16.95 -16.91 -6.73
C GLU A 140 -18.01 -16.48 -7.75
N THR A 141 -17.60 -15.92 -8.91
CA THR A 141 -18.61 -15.59 -9.92
C THR A 141 -18.32 -16.16 -11.32
N ASP A 142 -17.32 -17.03 -11.47
CA ASP A 142 -16.97 -17.52 -12.82
C ASP A 142 -17.02 -19.05 -13.00
N GLN A 143 -17.86 -19.74 -12.22
CA GLN A 143 -18.14 -21.17 -12.44
C GLN A 143 -19.64 -21.48 -12.46
N ARG A 144 -20.41 -20.69 -13.22
CA ARG A 144 -21.77 -21.12 -13.51
C ARG A 144 -22.31 -20.56 -14.83
N ALA A 145 -21.68 -20.95 -15.93
CA ALA A 145 -22.29 -20.84 -17.27
C ALA A 145 -21.56 -21.71 -18.28
N GLU A 146 -21.55 -23.01 -18.06
CA GLU A 146 -21.37 -23.99 -19.12
C GLU A 146 -22.27 -25.20 -18.82
N THR A 147 -23.48 -25.12 -19.28
CA THR A 147 -24.30 -26.23 -19.75
C THR A 147 -25.63 -25.63 -20.18
N ASP A 148 -25.83 -25.46 -21.46
CA ASP A 148 -26.93 -25.99 -22.21
C ASP A 148 -26.73 -25.62 -23.67
N GLN A 149 -26.26 -26.61 -24.43
CA GLN A 149 -26.47 -26.75 -25.87
C GLN A 149 -27.88 -27.27 -26.02
N GLU A 150 -28.65 -26.66 -26.88
CA GLU A 150 -29.44 -27.38 -27.89
C GLU A 150 -30.04 -26.43 -28.91
N GLU A 151 -29.61 -26.68 -30.13
CA GLU A 151 -30.34 -26.76 -31.40
C GLU A 151 -31.24 -25.62 -31.87
N GLY A 152 -30.86 -25.12 -33.08
CA GLY A 152 -31.58 -24.22 -33.95
C GLY A 152 -32.89 -24.81 -34.53
N PRO A 153 -33.50 -24.38 -35.65
CA PRO A 153 -32.93 -23.64 -36.78
C PRO A 153 -33.84 -22.52 -37.37
N GLU A 154 -33.29 -21.86 -38.39
CA GLU A 154 -33.95 -21.27 -39.57
C GLU A 154 -34.71 -19.94 -39.46
N SER A 155 -34.14 -18.96 -40.15
CA SER A 155 -34.66 -18.41 -41.42
C SER A 155 -35.43 -17.07 -41.34
N LEU A 156 -35.00 -16.22 -42.26
CA LEU A 156 -35.72 -15.15 -42.98
C LEU A 156 -35.69 -13.73 -42.48
N GLY A 157 -35.08 -12.87 -43.32
CA GLY A 157 -35.72 -11.67 -43.74
C GLY A 157 -34.94 -10.35 -43.59
N PHE A 158 -34.36 -9.92 -44.65
CA PHE A 158 -33.95 -8.56 -45.04
C PHE A 158 -35.08 -7.50 -44.89
N PRO A 159 -34.84 -6.20 -45.21
CA PRO A 159 -33.73 -5.23 -44.93
C PRO A 159 -34.28 -3.91 -44.38
N GLY A 160 -33.38 -3.00 -43.93
CA GLY A 160 -33.83 -1.66 -43.62
C GLY A 160 -32.67 -0.68 -43.44
N ARG A 161 -32.42 0.07 -44.48
CA ARG A 161 -31.61 1.30 -44.58
C ARG A 161 -32.05 2.37 -43.61
N GLY A 162 -31.09 3.19 -43.20
CA GLY A 162 -31.28 4.51 -42.58
C GLY A 162 -29.98 5.02 -42.02
N GLN A 163 -29.31 5.63 -42.66
CA GLN A 163 -28.69 6.93 -42.97
C GLN A 163 -28.96 8.05 -41.94
N PHE A 164 -27.91 8.86 -41.76
CA PHE A 164 -27.80 10.22 -41.19
C PHE A 164 -27.64 10.28 -39.63
N GLY A 165 -26.53 10.88 -39.19
CA GLY A 165 -26.32 12.23 -38.90
C GLY A 165 -24.93 12.53 -38.32
N GLN A 166 -24.14 13.24 -39.05
CA GLN A 166 -22.99 14.02 -38.59
C GLN A 166 -23.48 15.27 -37.84
N PHE A 167 -22.87 15.54 -36.73
CA PHE A 167 -22.74 16.87 -36.10
C PHE A 167 -21.72 16.72 -35.03
N GLY A 168 -20.64 17.44 -34.87
CA GLY A 168 -20.35 18.79 -35.16
C GLY A 168 -19.26 19.15 -34.16
N GLN A 169 -18.12 19.50 -34.64
CA GLN A 169 -16.99 20.02 -33.85
C GLN A 169 -17.42 21.33 -33.16
N LYS A 170 -17.04 21.50 -31.90
CA LYS A 170 -16.88 22.85 -31.34
C LYS A 170 -15.66 22.85 -30.41
N THR A 171 -14.62 23.37 -30.98
CA THR A 171 -13.47 23.94 -30.32
C THR A 171 -13.87 25.23 -29.61
N GLU A 172 -13.57 25.34 -28.31
CA GLU A 172 -13.42 26.67 -27.70
C GLU A 172 -12.14 26.72 -26.86
N HIS A 173 -11.24 27.45 -27.40
CA HIS A 173 -10.12 28.11 -26.76
C HIS A 173 -10.59 29.13 -25.74
N ARG A 174 -10.05 29.10 -24.55
CA ARG A 174 -9.86 30.24 -23.64
C ARG A 174 -8.95 29.72 -22.52
N GLY A 175 -7.91 30.35 -22.15
CA GLY A 175 -7.44 31.70 -22.14
C GLY A 175 -6.41 31.70 -20.99
N ARG A 176 -5.25 32.01 -21.35
CA ARG A 176 -4.05 32.31 -20.60
C ARG A 176 -4.34 33.38 -19.53
N GLU A 177 -4.01 33.10 -18.27
CA GLU A 177 -3.63 34.15 -17.31
C GLU A 177 -2.35 33.73 -16.57
N GLU A 178 -1.29 34.25 -17.11
CA GLU A 178 -0.03 34.51 -16.40
C GLU A 178 -0.35 35.47 -15.25
N ARG A 179 -0.11 35.05 -14.01
CA ARG A 179 0.09 35.98 -12.89
C ARG A 179 1.49 35.85 -12.39
N ASP A 180 2.26 36.75 -12.88
CA ASP A 180 3.51 37.30 -12.32
C ASP A 180 3.27 37.70 -10.86
N LEU A 181 3.98 37.10 -9.95
CA LEU A 181 4.16 37.55 -8.58
C LEU A 181 5.65 37.39 -8.22
N ARG A 182 6.41 38.34 -8.77
CA ARG A 182 7.63 38.82 -8.09
C ARG A 182 7.14 39.73 -6.97
N ASP A 183 7.73 39.52 -5.84
CA ASP A 183 8.14 40.46 -4.81
C ASP A 183 7.81 40.00 -3.40
N ALA A 184 8.82 40.23 -2.59
CA ALA A 184 8.88 40.25 -1.14
C ALA A 184 9.14 38.88 -0.48
N VAL A 185 10.25 38.66 0.17
CA VAL A 185 10.72 39.32 1.35
C VAL A 185 12.17 38.88 1.65
N GLY A 186 13.03 39.84 1.86
CA GLY A 186 14.34 39.66 2.42
C GLY A 186 14.27 39.13 3.85
N TRP A 187 15.19 38.23 4.16
CA TRP A 187 15.55 37.88 5.53
C TRP A 187 16.94 38.43 5.80
N GLU A 188 16.98 39.50 6.56
CA GLU A 188 18.20 39.98 7.20
C GLU A 188 18.59 38.96 8.27
N VAL A 189 19.82 38.47 8.14
CA VAL A 189 20.55 37.77 9.20
C VAL A 189 21.29 38.82 10.00
N GLU A 190 20.87 39.06 11.20
CA GLU A 190 21.71 39.75 12.21
C GLU A 190 22.48 38.70 13.01
N ILE A 191 23.73 39.06 13.19
CA ILE A 191 24.88 38.42 13.83
C ILE A 191 24.62 38.07 15.30
#